data_ec79571d78b0f5b37ae8ba881f0a7ef2
#
_entry.id   ec79571d78b0f5b37ae8ba881f0a7ef2
#
_cell.length_a   1.000
_cell.length_b   1.000
_cell.length_c   1.000
_cell.angle_alpha   90.00
_cell.angle_beta   90.00
_cell.angle_gamma   90.00
#
_symmetry.space_group_name_H-M   'P 1'
#
loop_
_entity.id
_entity.type
_entity.pdbx_description
1 polymer ?
#
loop_
_entity_poly.entity_id
_entity_poly.type
_entity_poly.pdbx_seq_one_letter_code
_entity_poly.pdbx_strand_id
1 'polypeptide(L)'
;DIIERYSIDECFLDYTGSMELFGDPVKIAYKIKDDIYRMFGFTVNVGVGNNKLLAKMASDFEKPNKVHTLFSNEVEEKMFPLKVDDLFMIGKASSKKLHEMGINTIEELANYDVDMLTRKFKSMGKMMHDYANGIDNRTYCLEADTTGASII
;
A
#
# COMPACT_ATOMS: atom_id res chain seq x y z
N ASP A 1 10.41 14.38 -8.52
CA ASP A 1 9.31 13.53 -8.08
C ASP A 1 9.08 12.45 -9.11
N ILE A 2 8.91 11.23 -8.67
CA ILE A 2 8.63 10.10 -9.55
C ILE A 2 7.17 9.73 -9.36
N ILE A 3 6.40 9.74 -10.45
CA ILE A 3 5.04 9.22 -10.47
C ILE A 3 5.08 7.91 -11.23
N GLU A 4 4.68 6.83 -10.55
CA GLU A 4 4.57 5.50 -11.14
C GLU A 4 3.09 5.13 -11.27
N ARG A 5 2.64 4.92 -12.50
CA ARG A 5 1.30 4.41 -12.75
C ARG A 5 1.20 2.96 -12.27
N TYR A 6 0.20 2.68 -11.44
CA TYR A 6 -0.06 1.32 -10.95
C TYR A 6 -1.21 0.65 -11.71
N SER A 7 -2.30 1.37 -11.92
CA SER A 7 -3.47 0.87 -12.67
C SER A 7 -4.09 1.99 -13.49
N ILE A 8 -5.30 1.79 -14.00
CA ILE A 8 -6.02 2.82 -14.76
C ILE A 8 -6.40 4.02 -13.88
N ASP A 9 -6.57 3.79 -12.59
CA ASP A 9 -7.11 4.74 -11.61
C ASP A 9 -6.24 4.88 -10.35
N GLU A 10 -5.01 4.35 -10.37
CA GLU A 10 -4.10 4.39 -9.23
C GLU A 10 -2.67 4.70 -9.66
N CYS A 11 -1.97 5.51 -8.88
CA CYS A 11 -0.55 5.78 -9.05
C CYS A 11 0.18 5.86 -7.71
N PHE A 12 1.49 5.66 -7.74
CA PHE A 12 2.38 5.96 -6.63
C PHE A 12 3.16 7.23 -6.91
N LEU A 13 3.29 8.07 -5.90
CA LEU A 13 4.12 9.27 -5.92
C LEU A 13 5.28 9.08 -4.93
N ASP A 14 6.52 9.09 -5.43
CA ASP A 14 7.69 9.21 -4.55
C ASP A 14 7.86 10.67 -4.14
N TYR A 15 7.54 10.94 -2.88
CA TYR A 15 7.60 12.27 -2.29
C TYR A 15 8.90 12.53 -1.51
N THR A 16 9.79 11.53 -1.40
CA THR A 16 10.99 11.60 -0.55
C THR A 16 11.86 12.80 -0.86
N GLY A 17 12.14 13.07 -2.13
CA GLY A 17 12.95 14.22 -2.56
C GLY A 17 12.23 15.57 -2.49
N SER A 18 10.92 15.59 -2.27
CA SER A 18 10.09 16.79 -2.28
C SER A 18 9.79 17.36 -0.90
N MET A 19 10.10 16.61 0.16
CA MET A 19 9.79 17.01 1.54
C MET A 19 10.43 18.34 1.94
N GLU A 20 11.65 18.61 1.49
CA GLU A 20 12.35 19.87 1.78
C GLU A 20 11.70 21.08 1.07
N LEU A 21 11.10 20.86 -0.09
CA LEU A 21 10.50 21.93 -0.91
C LEU A 21 9.04 22.20 -0.55
N PHE A 22 8.27 21.15 -0.28
CA PHE A 22 6.81 21.23 -0.12
C PHE A 22 6.32 20.86 1.28
N GLY A 23 7.21 20.38 2.16
CA GLY A 23 6.92 20.13 3.57
C GLY A 23 6.27 18.78 3.84
N ASP A 24 5.40 18.74 4.82
CA ASP A 24 4.78 17.54 5.37
C ASP A 24 3.97 16.76 4.33
N PRO A 25 4.28 15.46 4.10
CA PRO A 25 3.60 14.62 3.11
C PRO A 25 2.09 14.48 3.37
N VAL A 26 1.65 14.50 4.63
CA VAL A 26 0.23 14.39 4.99
C VAL A 26 -0.52 15.65 4.54
N LYS A 27 0.05 16.83 4.76
CA LYS A 27 -0.54 18.10 4.29
C LYS A 27 -0.65 18.15 2.77
N ILE A 28 0.38 17.66 2.08
CA ILE A 28 0.36 17.58 0.61
C ILE A 28 -0.67 16.56 0.13
N ALA A 29 -0.84 15.43 0.80
CA ALA A 29 -1.87 14.45 0.48
C ALA A 29 -3.28 15.07 0.53
N TYR A 30 -3.59 15.84 1.58
CA TYR A 30 -4.85 16.60 1.66
C TYR A 30 -4.97 17.63 0.52
N LYS A 31 -3.90 18.35 0.22
CA LYS A 31 -3.90 19.33 -0.86
C LYS A 31 -4.17 18.68 -2.22
N ILE A 32 -3.48 17.57 -2.52
CA ILE A 32 -3.70 16.80 -3.76
C ILE A 32 -5.15 16.36 -3.88
N LYS A 33 -5.69 15.75 -2.83
CA LYS A 33 -7.08 15.30 -2.79
C LYS A 33 -8.07 16.46 -3.07
N ASP A 34 -7.87 17.58 -2.41
CA ASP A 34 -8.76 18.74 -2.54
C ASP A 34 -8.60 19.44 -3.91
N ASP A 35 -7.38 19.50 -4.44
CA ASP A 35 -7.11 20.07 -5.77
C ASP A 35 -7.74 19.21 -6.87
N ILE A 36 -7.66 17.90 -6.80
CA ILE A 36 -8.30 16.99 -7.75
C ILE A 36 -9.82 17.18 -7.72
N TYR A 37 -10.41 17.22 -6.53
CA TYR A 37 -11.84 17.47 -6.40
C TYR A 37 -12.26 18.81 -6.99
N ARG A 38 -11.52 19.88 -6.68
CA ARG A 38 -11.81 21.23 -7.17
C ARG A 38 -11.66 21.37 -8.69
N MET A 39 -10.65 20.72 -9.27
CA MET A 39 -10.33 20.84 -10.69
C MET A 39 -11.17 19.94 -11.58
N PHE A 40 -11.50 18.75 -11.11
CA PHE A 40 -12.09 17.68 -11.93
C PHE A 40 -13.41 17.11 -11.39
N GLY A 41 -13.80 17.44 -10.16
CA GLY A 41 -15.00 16.91 -9.51
C GLY A 41 -14.88 15.45 -9.06
N PHE A 42 -13.68 14.84 -9.12
CA PHE A 42 -13.45 13.49 -8.66
C PHE A 42 -13.06 13.45 -7.18
N THR A 43 -13.50 12.39 -6.49
CA THR A 43 -13.00 12.07 -5.16
C THR A 43 -11.91 11.04 -5.26
N VAL A 44 -10.81 11.25 -4.54
CA VAL A 44 -9.70 10.31 -4.46
C VAL A 44 -9.38 9.98 -3.01
N ASN A 45 -8.85 8.78 -2.79
CA ASN A 45 -8.26 8.39 -1.50
C ASN A 45 -6.75 8.47 -1.63
N VAL A 46 -6.10 9.03 -0.62
CA VAL A 46 -4.65 9.14 -0.59
C VAL A 46 -4.11 8.39 0.63
N GLY A 47 -3.26 7.42 0.38
CA GLY A 47 -2.51 6.73 1.42
C GLY A 47 -1.07 7.26 1.49
N VAL A 48 -0.58 7.53 2.69
CA VAL A 48 0.78 7.98 2.96
C VAL A 48 1.51 6.94 3.80
N GLY A 49 2.67 6.49 3.35
CA GLY A 49 3.46 5.46 4.04
C GLY A 49 4.93 5.49 3.64
N ASN A 50 5.76 4.71 4.34
CA ASN A 50 7.21 4.66 4.08
C ASN A 50 7.58 3.86 2.82
N ASN A 51 6.66 3.09 2.27
CA ASN A 51 6.84 2.32 1.04
C ASN A 51 5.50 2.16 0.30
N LYS A 52 5.55 1.59 -0.91
CA LYS A 52 4.37 1.41 -1.77
C LYS A 52 3.28 0.55 -1.12
N LEU A 53 3.67 -0.52 -0.43
CA LEU A 53 2.74 -1.39 0.27
C LEU A 53 1.94 -0.62 1.33
N LEU A 54 2.64 0.09 2.21
CA LEU A 54 2.02 0.82 3.30
C LEU A 54 1.13 1.96 2.78
N ALA A 55 1.58 2.70 1.77
CA ALA A 55 0.77 3.72 1.12
C ALA A 55 -0.51 3.12 0.49
N LYS A 56 -0.39 1.98 -0.21
CA LYS A 56 -1.55 1.29 -0.80
C LYS A 56 -2.51 0.78 0.26
N MET A 57 -2.03 0.15 1.32
CA MET A 57 -2.87 -0.30 2.44
C MET A 57 -3.62 0.87 3.08
N ALA A 58 -2.92 2.00 3.34
CA ALA A 58 -3.52 3.19 3.91
C ALA A 58 -4.65 3.76 3.04
N SER A 59 -4.49 3.78 1.71
CA SER A 59 -5.51 4.29 0.79
C SER A 59 -6.82 3.48 0.80
N ASP A 60 -6.76 2.23 1.27
CA ASP A 60 -7.90 1.32 1.32
C ASP A 60 -8.59 1.27 2.70
N PHE A 61 -8.08 1.94 3.74
CA PHE A 61 -8.66 1.88 5.09
C PHE A 61 -10.09 2.39 5.17
N GLU A 62 -10.35 3.50 4.51
CA GLU A 62 -11.69 4.10 4.47
C GLU A 62 -11.88 4.87 3.17
N LYS A 63 -13.03 4.70 2.53
CA LYS A 63 -13.44 5.36 1.28
C LYS A 63 -14.84 5.97 1.45
N PRO A 64 -15.22 7.00 0.70
CA PRO A 64 -14.44 7.76 -0.28
C PRO A 64 -13.79 9.02 0.31
N ASN A 65 -12.91 9.66 -0.48
CA ASN A 65 -12.41 11.02 -0.26
C ASN A 65 -11.66 11.20 1.07
N LYS A 66 -10.78 10.27 1.39
CA LYS A 66 -10.02 10.23 2.65
C LYS A 66 -8.52 10.30 2.42
N VAL A 67 -7.82 10.74 3.47
CA VAL A 67 -6.36 10.66 3.60
C VAL A 67 -6.06 9.82 4.83
N HIS A 68 -5.28 8.78 4.68
CA HIS A 68 -4.82 7.94 5.77
C HIS A 68 -3.31 7.75 5.74
N THR A 69 -2.74 7.56 6.91
CA THR A 69 -1.33 7.21 7.07
C THR A 69 -1.18 5.75 7.49
N LEU A 70 -0.12 5.13 7.02
CA LEU A 70 0.40 3.89 7.56
C LEU A 70 1.93 3.93 7.47
N PHE A 71 2.55 4.46 8.52
CA PHE A 71 4.00 4.45 8.66
C PHE A 71 4.46 3.15 9.33
N SER A 72 5.76 2.84 9.23
CA SER A 72 6.32 1.61 9.77
C SER A 72 6.06 1.42 11.27
N ASN A 73 6.02 2.51 12.04
CA ASN A 73 5.69 2.50 13.46
C ASN A 73 4.18 2.39 13.76
N GLU A 74 3.32 2.43 12.73
CA GLU A 74 1.87 2.30 12.86
C GLU A 74 1.35 0.91 12.44
N VAL A 75 2.24 0.03 11.94
CA VAL A 75 1.87 -1.29 11.40
C VAL A 75 1.16 -2.15 12.44
N GLU A 76 1.69 -2.22 13.65
CA GLU A 76 1.10 -3.03 14.72
C GLU A 76 -0.30 -2.53 15.12
N GLU A 77 -0.47 -1.22 15.18
CA GLU A 77 -1.74 -0.62 15.58
C GLU A 77 -2.80 -0.66 14.48
N LYS A 78 -2.42 -0.33 13.25
CA LYS A 78 -3.37 -0.09 12.16
C LYS A 78 -3.52 -1.27 11.19
N MET A 79 -2.47 -2.07 10.99
CA MET A 79 -2.46 -3.13 9.98
C MET A 79 -2.64 -4.52 10.59
N PHE A 80 -2.00 -4.82 11.72
CA PHE A 80 -2.07 -6.13 12.36
C PHE A 80 -3.48 -6.60 12.68
N PRO A 81 -4.43 -5.76 13.17
CA PRO A 81 -5.80 -6.17 13.47
C PRO A 81 -6.64 -6.51 12.24
N LEU A 82 -6.20 -6.14 11.04
CA LEU A 82 -6.95 -6.38 9.82
C LEU A 82 -6.99 -7.88 9.48
N LYS A 83 -8.02 -8.26 8.73
CA LYS A 83 -8.11 -9.62 8.17
C LYS A 83 -6.95 -9.84 7.20
N VAL A 84 -6.44 -11.07 7.16
CA VAL A 84 -5.40 -11.45 6.21
C VAL A 84 -5.85 -11.27 4.76
N ASP A 85 -7.14 -11.36 4.50
CA ASP A 85 -7.77 -11.10 3.21
C ASP A 85 -7.56 -9.68 2.69
N ASP A 86 -7.40 -8.72 3.59
CA ASP A 86 -7.25 -7.29 3.28
C ASP A 86 -5.78 -6.92 2.96
N LEU A 87 -4.85 -7.85 3.18
CA LEU A 87 -3.44 -7.59 2.87
C LEU A 87 -3.24 -7.53 1.35
N PHE A 88 -2.59 -6.46 0.91
CA PHE A 88 -2.25 -6.26 -0.50
C PHE A 88 -1.60 -7.51 -1.11
N MET A 89 -2.02 -7.89 -2.30
CA MET A 89 -1.60 -9.10 -3.04
C MET A 89 -2.12 -10.45 -2.50
N ILE A 90 -2.92 -10.47 -1.44
CA ILE A 90 -3.60 -11.69 -1.01
C ILE A 90 -4.91 -11.86 -1.79
N GLY A 91 -4.89 -12.70 -2.80
CA GLY A 91 -6.08 -13.07 -3.56
C GLY A 91 -6.86 -14.22 -2.91
N LYS A 92 -8.09 -14.45 -3.37
CA LYS A 92 -9.02 -15.46 -2.82
C LYS A 92 -8.40 -16.87 -2.63
N ALA A 93 -7.56 -17.31 -3.57
CA ALA A 93 -6.92 -18.63 -3.50
C ALA A 93 -5.86 -18.71 -2.39
N SER A 94 -5.11 -17.63 -2.18
CA SER A 94 -4.11 -17.56 -1.10
C SER A 94 -4.78 -17.39 0.26
N SER A 95 -5.77 -16.52 0.34
CA SER A 95 -6.59 -16.30 1.53
C SER A 95 -7.19 -17.63 2.05
N LYS A 96 -7.83 -18.41 1.18
CA LYS A 96 -8.38 -19.72 1.55
C LYS A 96 -7.33 -20.64 2.18
N LYS A 97 -6.14 -20.72 1.58
CA LYS A 97 -5.05 -21.57 2.11
C LYS A 97 -4.49 -21.06 3.44
N LEU A 98 -4.44 -19.73 3.63
CA LEU A 98 -4.04 -19.13 4.90
C LEU A 98 -5.05 -19.46 6.00
N HIS A 99 -6.35 -19.35 5.73
CA HIS A 99 -7.39 -19.75 6.68
C HIS A 99 -7.33 -21.25 7.03
N GLU A 100 -7.06 -22.13 6.06
CA GLU A 100 -6.84 -23.56 6.30
C GLU A 100 -5.62 -23.84 7.20
N MET A 101 -4.66 -22.91 7.25
CA MET A 101 -3.51 -22.94 8.16
C MET A 101 -3.76 -22.25 9.51
N GLY A 102 -4.97 -21.76 9.74
CA GLY A 102 -5.36 -21.03 10.96
C GLY A 102 -4.93 -19.57 10.99
N ILE A 103 -4.52 -19.00 9.84
CA ILE A 103 -4.10 -17.60 9.72
C ILE A 103 -5.27 -16.76 9.25
N ASN A 104 -5.80 -15.90 10.13
CA ASN A 104 -6.99 -15.09 9.88
C ASN A 104 -6.69 -13.59 9.87
N THR A 105 -5.64 -13.16 10.57
CA THR A 105 -5.23 -11.76 10.67
C THR A 105 -3.86 -11.53 10.07
N ILE A 106 -3.56 -10.26 9.77
CA ILE A 106 -2.23 -9.87 9.30
C ILE A 106 -1.18 -10.12 10.38
N GLU A 107 -1.52 -9.91 11.68
CA GLU A 107 -0.63 -10.22 12.80
C GLU A 107 -0.25 -11.70 12.83
N GLU A 108 -1.23 -12.60 12.69
CA GLU A 108 -0.96 -14.05 12.67
C GLU A 108 -0.04 -14.43 11.51
N LEU A 109 -0.21 -13.81 10.34
CA LEU A 109 0.68 -14.01 9.19
C LEU A 109 2.09 -13.45 9.45
N ALA A 110 2.19 -12.25 10.05
CA ALA A 110 3.46 -11.59 10.37
C ALA A 110 4.31 -12.39 11.38
N ASN A 111 3.66 -13.13 12.27
CA ASN A 111 4.29 -13.95 13.29
C ASN A 111 4.41 -15.43 12.91
N TYR A 112 3.92 -15.82 11.73
CA TYR A 112 3.96 -17.21 11.29
C TYR A 112 5.36 -17.63 10.85
N ASP A 113 5.67 -18.92 10.94
CA ASP A 113 6.94 -19.48 10.49
C ASP A 113 7.11 -19.31 8.97
N VAL A 114 8.14 -18.55 8.57
CA VAL A 114 8.39 -18.20 7.16
C VAL A 114 8.76 -19.43 6.31
N ASP A 115 9.40 -20.45 6.91
CA ASP A 115 9.75 -21.68 6.19
C ASP A 115 8.50 -22.48 5.87
N MET A 116 7.54 -22.54 6.79
CA MET A 116 6.24 -23.17 6.57
C MET A 116 5.45 -22.47 5.47
N LEU A 117 5.43 -21.13 5.48
CA LEU A 117 4.82 -20.32 4.41
C LEU A 117 5.50 -20.58 3.06
N THR A 118 6.83 -20.62 3.03
CA THR A 118 7.60 -20.90 1.81
C THR A 118 7.35 -22.31 1.27
N ARG A 119 7.22 -23.31 2.14
CA ARG A 119 6.83 -24.67 1.71
C ARG A 119 5.46 -24.69 1.06
N LYS A 120 4.49 -23.94 1.60
CA LYS A 120 3.11 -23.91 1.11
C LYS A 120 2.93 -23.04 -0.12
N PHE A 121 3.55 -21.85 -0.14
CA PHE A 121 3.31 -20.80 -1.13
C PHE A 121 4.51 -20.51 -2.05
N LYS A 122 5.64 -21.22 -1.88
CA LYS A 122 6.89 -21.01 -2.62
C LYS A 122 7.44 -19.59 -2.38
N SER A 123 7.88 -18.91 -3.44
CA SER A 123 8.39 -17.52 -3.35
C SER A 123 7.37 -16.53 -2.78
N MET A 124 6.08 -16.78 -2.98
CA MET A 124 5.02 -15.97 -2.42
C MET A 124 4.98 -16.01 -0.89
N GLY A 125 5.41 -17.13 -0.26
CA GLY A 125 5.36 -17.26 1.20
C GLY A 125 6.22 -16.24 1.93
N LYS A 126 7.46 -16.05 1.46
CA LYS A 126 8.34 -15.02 2.01
C LYS A 126 7.78 -13.60 1.76
N MET A 127 7.28 -13.34 0.56
CA MET A 127 6.70 -12.04 0.22
C MET A 127 5.49 -11.71 1.11
N MET A 128 4.58 -12.67 1.31
CA MET A 128 3.42 -12.47 2.19
C MET A 128 3.84 -12.18 3.63
N HIS A 129 4.85 -12.88 4.13
CA HIS A 129 5.39 -12.65 5.47
C HIS A 129 6.02 -11.26 5.58
N ASP A 130 6.86 -10.87 4.61
CA ASP A 130 7.48 -9.55 4.58
C ASP A 130 6.40 -8.45 4.52
N TYR A 131 5.39 -8.60 3.67
CA TYR A 131 4.26 -7.66 3.54
C TYR A 131 3.45 -7.56 4.83
N ALA A 132 3.17 -8.68 5.51
CA ALA A 132 2.48 -8.65 6.80
C ALA A 132 3.26 -7.87 7.87
N ASN A 133 4.59 -7.82 7.75
CA ASN A 133 5.47 -7.01 8.59
C ASN A 133 5.71 -5.58 8.07
N GLY A 134 5.00 -5.15 7.03
CA GLY A 134 5.13 -3.83 6.45
C GLY A 134 6.40 -3.62 5.63
N ILE A 135 7.08 -4.69 5.24
CA ILE A 135 8.34 -4.66 4.48
C ILE A 135 8.05 -4.79 3.00
N ASP A 136 8.41 -3.76 2.24
CA ASP A 136 8.35 -3.74 0.78
C ASP A 136 9.57 -3.00 0.23
N ASN A 137 10.43 -3.75 -0.46
CA ASN A 137 11.70 -3.24 -1.00
C ASN A 137 11.61 -2.86 -2.48
N ARG A 138 10.40 -2.81 -3.06
CA ARG A 138 10.22 -2.38 -4.45
C ARG A 138 10.57 -0.90 -4.59
N THR A 139 11.40 -0.60 -5.58
CA THR A 139 11.73 0.78 -5.96
C THR A 139 10.69 1.33 -6.93
N TYR A 140 10.65 2.65 -7.08
CA TYR A 140 9.83 3.30 -8.10
C TYR A 140 10.46 3.08 -9.49
N CYS A 141 9.65 2.69 -10.46
CA CYS A 141 10.05 2.59 -11.85
C CYS A 141 9.63 3.87 -12.58
N LEU A 142 10.61 4.53 -13.21
CA LEU A 142 10.30 5.49 -14.26
C LEU A 142 9.86 4.66 -15.48
N GLU A 143 8.59 4.69 -15.86
CA GLU A 143 8.21 4.27 -17.19
C GLU A 143 8.89 5.22 -18.17
N ALA A 144 9.84 4.67 -18.97
CA ALA A 144 10.39 5.39 -20.09
C ALA A 144 9.24 5.73 -21.05
N ASP A 145 8.99 7.02 -21.22
CA ASP A 145 8.15 7.67 -22.20
C ASP A 145 7.29 6.74 -23.08
N THR A 146 6.06 6.53 -22.68
CA THR A 146 4.97 6.42 -23.63
C THR A 146 3.96 7.52 -23.29
N THR A 147 4.06 8.59 -24.04
CA THR A 147 3.13 9.71 -24.23
C THR A 147 1.78 9.55 -23.52
N GLY A 148 1.59 10.30 -22.44
CA GLY A 148 0.32 10.47 -21.81
C GLY A 148 0.44 10.54 -20.29
N ALA A 149 0.68 11.74 -19.76
CA ALA A 149 0.55 12.02 -18.34
C ALA A 149 -0.87 11.64 -17.89
N SER A 150 -0.99 10.65 -17.04
CA SER A 150 -2.21 10.39 -16.30
C SER A 150 -1.89 10.51 -14.83
N ILE A 151 -2.32 11.62 -14.24
CA ILE A 151 -2.39 11.82 -12.80
C ILE A 151 -3.73 11.24 -12.35
N ILE A 152 -3.70 10.38 -11.38
CA ILE A 152 -4.92 9.95 -10.69
C ILE A 152 -4.67 9.93 -9.21
#